data_df4512016be7f2fa710edcaabfdd85ae
#
_entry.id   df4512016be7f2fa710edcaabfdd85ae
#
_cell.length_a   1.000
_cell.length_b   1.000
_cell.length_c   1.000
_cell.angle_alpha   90.00
_cell.angle_beta   90.00
_cell.angle_gamma   90.00
#
_symmetry.space_group_name_H-M   'P 1'
#
loop_
_entity.id
_entity.type
_entity.pdbx_description
1 polymer ?
#
loop_
_entity_poly.entity_id
_entity_poly.type
_entity_poly.pdbx_seq_one_letter_code
_entity_poly.pdbx_strand_id
1 'polypeptide(L)'
;MKKYIICFLLLQISYSQTNPEQVEQDTLVSAFFGLDNALPSLLCNQLGSLLDGMPVNFRFPLDSSSLSGTDFEVVDSLGNIHTPMCAVLAPANENGENRTVLLLGEFGTAVTNPPVEVRVVGDLFTIDTLSGESVCSAIINLNGISTTNVIPLANGPSLFFAQRIDGNLNECNSGTQTIQVAWDGGITPYISGDTESDLFQYYIGYSDSSGVLIPHIPISIADIDDNDNFHQLCFSTNDEIIKISMMAKTVEDPNHDPNLYSEIDVSSCTDLISIE
;
A
#
# COMPACT_ATOMS: atom_id res chain seq x y z
N MET A 1 47.10 43.28 -28.91
CA MET A 1 45.86 42.50 -29.19
C MET A 1 45.74 41.40 -28.12
N LYS A 2 44.84 41.59 -27.15
CA LYS A 2 44.54 40.58 -26.10
C LYS A 2 43.45 39.68 -26.61
N LYS A 3 43.72 38.36 -26.76
CA LYS A 3 42.72 37.34 -27.08
C LYS A 3 42.03 36.89 -25.79
N TYR A 4 40.73 37.12 -25.68
CA TYR A 4 39.89 36.54 -24.62
C TYR A 4 39.40 35.17 -25.08
N ILE A 5 39.80 34.13 -24.33
CA ILE A 5 39.23 32.77 -24.47
C ILE A 5 38.00 32.73 -23.59
N ILE A 6 36.82 32.62 -24.21
CA ILE A 6 35.52 32.37 -23.51
C ILE A 6 35.41 30.87 -23.37
N CYS A 7 35.53 30.39 -22.14
CA CYS A 7 35.27 28.99 -21.80
C CYS A 7 33.77 28.81 -21.59
N PHE A 8 33.08 28.13 -22.53
CA PHE A 8 31.70 27.71 -22.36
C PHE A 8 31.66 26.49 -21.45
N LEU A 9 31.20 26.65 -20.20
CA LEU A 9 30.87 25.58 -19.31
C LEU A 9 29.50 25.01 -19.77
N LEU A 10 29.50 23.88 -20.45
CA LEU A 10 28.28 23.09 -20.69
C LEU A 10 27.89 22.41 -19.39
N LEU A 11 26.87 22.92 -18.70
CA LEU A 11 26.19 22.18 -17.65
C LEU A 11 25.46 21.02 -18.32
N GLN A 12 25.97 19.82 -18.15
CA GLN A 12 25.19 18.61 -18.45
C GLN A 12 24.19 18.39 -17.29
N ILE A 13 22.93 18.70 -17.52
CA ILE A 13 21.83 18.33 -16.68
C ILE A 13 21.59 16.84 -17.00
N SER A 14 22.05 15.96 -16.12
CA SER A 14 21.71 14.53 -16.20
C SER A 14 20.25 14.38 -15.75
N TYR A 15 19.34 14.28 -16.69
CA TYR A 15 18.01 13.76 -16.42
C TYR A 15 18.15 12.25 -16.15
N SER A 16 17.83 11.83 -14.93
CA SER A 16 17.64 10.42 -14.64
C SER A 16 16.33 10.00 -15.33
N GLN A 17 16.44 9.30 -16.44
CA GLN A 17 15.30 8.62 -17.05
C GLN A 17 15.02 7.38 -16.20
N THR A 18 13.92 7.36 -15.47
CA THR A 18 13.38 6.13 -14.89
C THR A 18 12.98 5.20 -16.02
N ASN A 19 13.43 3.95 -15.95
CA ASN A 19 13.12 2.94 -16.95
C ASN A 19 11.62 2.55 -16.79
N PRO A 20 10.79 2.58 -17.83
CA PRO A 20 9.38 2.14 -17.76
C PRO A 20 9.20 0.74 -17.17
N GLU A 21 10.09 -0.21 -17.48
CA GLU A 21 10.08 -1.55 -16.89
C GLU A 21 10.25 -1.55 -15.36
N GLN A 22 10.96 -0.57 -14.79
CA GLN A 22 11.17 -0.50 -13.34
C GLN A 22 9.91 0.00 -12.63
N VAL A 23 9.16 0.87 -13.26
CA VAL A 23 7.90 1.39 -12.71
C VAL A 23 6.82 0.33 -12.70
N GLU A 24 6.73 -0.47 -13.75
CA GLU A 24 5.79 -1.60 -13.79
C GLU A 24 6.09 -2.58 -12.65
N GLN A 25 7.36 -2.90 -12.40
CA GLN A 25 7.75 -3.79 -11.30
C GLN A 25 7.50 -3.20 -9.92
N ASP A 26 7.71 -1.89 -9.74
CA ASP A 26 7.46 -1.21 -8.46
C ASP A 26 5.96 -1.00 -8.16
N THR A 27 5.08 -1.32 -9.11
CA THR A 27 3.63 -1.19 -8.94
C THR A 27 3.05 -2.27 -8.04
N LEU A 28 3.54 -3.50 -8.10
CA LEU A 28 3.17 -4.59 -7.19
C LEU A 28 4.15 -4.60 -6.01
N VAL A 29 3.73 -3.99 -4.90
CA VAL A 29 4.61 -3.67 -3.76
C VAL A 29 4.92 -4.89 -2.90
N SER A 30 3.87 -5.61 -2.49
CA SER A 30 3.99 -6.75 -1.56
C SER A 30 2.79 -7.66 -1.64
N ALA A 31 2.90 -8.82 -1.05
CA ALA A 31 1.79 -9.68 -0.70
C ALA A 31 1.95 -10.15 0.76
N PHE A 32 0.87 -10.31 1.49
CA PHE A 32 0.88 -10.77 2.87
C PHE A 32 0.14 -12.10 2.95
N PHE A 33 0.81 -13.15 3.42
CA PHE A 33 0.15 -14.42 3.70
C PHE A 33 -0.59 -14.29 5.03
N GLY A 34 -1.73 -13.58 4.99
CA GLY A 34 -2.44 -13.11 6.18
C GLY A 34 -3.27 -14.16 6.89
N LEU A 35 -3.76 -15.20 6.20
CA LEU A 35 -4.56 -16.28 6.78
C LEU A 35 -4.20 -17.62 6.12
N ASP A 36 -3.91 -18.63 6.95
CA ASP A 36 -3.70 -20.02 6.55
C ASP A 36 -4.92 -20.84 7.00
N ASN A 37 -5.77 -21.26 6.06
CA ASN A 37 -7.01 -22.01 6.28
C ASN A 37 -7.99 -21.38 7.32
N ALA A 38 -8.00 -20.07 7.43
CA ALA A 38 -8.71 -19.37 8.51
C ALA A 38 -9.73 -18.33 8.04
N LEU A 39 -9.94 -18.16 6.73
CA LEU A 39 -10.82 -17.13 6.20
C LEU A 39 -12.29 -17.36 6.63
N PRO A 40 -13.00 -16.33 7.11
CA PRO A 40 -14.44 -16.45 7.39
C PRO A 40 -15.27 -16.57 6.10
N SER A 41 -16.41 -17.26 6.16
CA SER A 41 -17.18 -17.77 5.03
C SER A 41 -17.95 -16.76 4.16
N LEU A 42 -17.73 -15.45 4.33
CA LEU A 42 -18.61 -14.43 3.73
C LEU A 42 -18.16 -13.92 2.35
N LEU A 43 -16.95 -14.22 1.93
CA LEU A 43 -16.39 -13.74 0.67
C LEU A 43 -16.54 -14.76 -0.46
N CYS A 44 -16.36 -14.35 -1.71
CA CYS A 44 -16.44 -15.21 -2.90
C CYS A 44 -17.74 -16.02 -3.02
N ASN A 45 -18.89 -15.38 -2.85
CA ASN A 45 -20.21 -16.05 -2.88
C ASN A 45 -20.34 -17.17 -1.84
N GLN A 46 -19.76 -17.00 -0.66
CA GLN A 46 -19.76 -17.96 0.46
C GLN A 46 -18.89 -19.21 0.24
N LEU A 47 -18.05 -19.25 -0.76
CA LEU A 47 -17.14 -20.36 -1.01
C LEU A 47 -15.80 -20.22 -0.27
N GLY A 48 -15.54 -19.07 0.35
CA GLY A 48 -14.24 -18.74 0.96
C GLY A 48 -13.99 -19.35 2.35
N SER A 49 -14.91 -20.17 2.90
CA SER A 49 -14.73 -20.72 4.25
C SER A 49 -13.52 -21.64 4.35
N LEU A 50 -12.65 -21.35 5.33
CA LEU A 50 -11.42 -22.10 5.60
C LEU A 50 -10.40 -22.08 4.45
N LEU A 51 -10.43 -21.09 3.58
CA LEU A 51 -9.39 -20.84 2.60
C LEU A 51 -8.31 -19.93 3.19
N ASP A 52 -7.20 -19.85 2.47
CA ASP A 52 -6.17 -18.86 2.71
C ASP A 52 -6.63 -17.49 2.25
N GLY A 53 -6.22 -16.46 2.98
CA GLY A 53 -6.41 -15.06 2.63
C GLY A 53 -5.04 -14.38 2.44
N MET A 54 -4.85 -13.79 1.26
CA MET A 54 -3.60 -13.14 0.90
C MET A 54 -3.88 -11.74 0.34
N PRO A 55 -3.80 -10.67 1.14
CA PRO A 55 -3.73 -9.30 0.63
C PRO A 55 -2.53 -9.13 -0.30
N VAL A 56 -2.76 -8.54 -1.46
CA VAL A 56 -1.75 -8.17 -2.47
C VAL A 56 -1.84 -6.68 -2.70
N ASN A 57 -0.74 -5.98 -2.49
CA ASN A 57 -0.69 -4.54 -2.35
C ASN A 57 -0.07 -3.86 -3.55
N PHE A 58 -0.76 -2.88 -4.09
CA PHE A 58 -0.37 -2.14 -5.27
C PHE A 58 -0.14 -0.66 -4.96
N ARG A 59 0.83 -0.08 -5.65
CA ARG A 59 1.15 1.34 -5.55
C ARG A 59 0.04 2.24 -6.09
N PHE A 60 -0.69 1.77 -7.12
CA PHE A 60 -1.76 2.51 -7.79
C PHE A 60 -3.11 1.81 -7.59
N PRO A 61 -4.21 2.59 -7.58
CA PRO A 61 -5.54 2.00 -7.49
C PRO A 61 -5.88 1.19 -8.74
N LEU A 62 -6.58 0.10 -8.56
CA LEU A 62 -6.93 -0.87 -9.59
C LEU A 62 -8.32 -0.64 -10.17
N ASP A 63 -8.50 -0.97 -11.44
CA ASP A 63 -9.81 -1.06 -12.07
C ASP A 63 -10.51 -2.35 -11.64
N SER A 64 -11.50 -2.20 -10.75
CA SER A 64 -12.30 -3.32 -10.24
C SER A 64 -13.00 -4.11 -11.34
N SER A 65 -13.28 -3.50 -12.49
CA SER A 65 -13.95 -4.16 -13.62
C SER A 65 -13.06 -5.15 -14.35
N SER A 66 -11.74 -5.00 -14.23
CA SER A 66 -10.74 -5.91 -14.81
C SER A 66 -10.29 -7.01 -13.84
N LEU A 67 -10.71 -6.98 -12.58
CA LEU A 67 -10.20 -7.86 -11.54
C LEU A 67 -10.84 -9.25 -11.56
N SER A 68 -10.01 -10.30 -11.64
CA SER A 68 -10.41 -11.70 -11.53
C SER A 68 -9.36 -12.52 -10.78
N GLY A 69 -9.77 -13.58 -10.07
CA GLY A 69 -8.83 -14.51 -9.46
C GLY A 69 -7.89 -15.18 -10.47
N THR A 70 -8.34 -15.35 -11.72
CA THR A 70 -7.52 -15.92 -12.80
C THR A 70 -6.44 -14.99 -13.33
N ASP A 71 -6.43 -13.72 -12.90
CA ASP A 71 -5.37 -12.76 -13.24
C ASP A 71 -4.12 -12.96 -12.39
N PHE A 72 -4.18 -13.85 -11.39
CA PHE A 72 -3.09 -14.08 -10.45
C PHE A 72 -2.64 -15.53 -10.42
N GLU A 73 -1.35 -15.68 -10.15
CA GLU A 73 -0.72 -16.93 -9.74
C GLU A 73 0.04 -16.71 -8.44
N VAL A 74 -0.11 -17.62 -7.49
CA VAL A 74 0.69 -17.67 -6.26
C VAL A 74 1.63 -18.87 -6.36
N VAL A 75 2.92 -18.67 -6.16
CA VAL A 75 3.93 -19.73 -6.19
C VAL A 75 4.36 -20.05 -4.76
N ASP A 76 4.28 -21.32 -4.38
CA ASP A 76 4.76 -21.77 -3.07
C ASP A 76 6.27 -22.08 -3.08
N SER A 77 6.86 -22.33 -1.92
CA SER A 77 8.29 -22.60 -1.75
C SER A 77 8.77 -23.91 -2.39
N LEU A 78 7.86 -24.79 -2.80
CA LEU A 78 8.16 -26.01 -3.55
C LEU A 78 8.06 -25.81 -5.06
N GLY A 79 7.65 -24.60 -5.50
CA GLY A 79 7.47 -24.26 -6.90
C GLY A 79 6.12 -24.69 -7.50
N ASN A 80 5.15 -25.08 -6.65
CA ASN A 80 3.81 -25.32 -7.14
C ASN A 80 3.11 -23.96 -7.41
N ILE A 81 2.29 -23.94 -8.45
CA ILE A 81 1.53 -22.77 -8.87
C ILE A 81 0.08 -22.95 -8.46
N HIS A 82 -0.46 -21.96 -7.77
CA HIS A 82 -1.83 -21.94 -7.27
C HIS A 82 -2.56 -20.75 -7.92
N THR A 83 -3.73 -21.04 -8.52
CA THR A 83 -4.61 -19.98 -9.03
C THR A 83 -5.65 -19.66 -7.97
N PRO A 84 -5.80 -18.39 -7.56
CA PRO A 84 -6.83 -17.99 -6.60
C PRO A 84 -8.23 -18.38 -7.08
N MET A 85 -9.07 -18.79 -6.14
CA MET A 85 -10.50 -19.07 -6.40
C MET A 85 -11.23 -17.79 -6.77
N CYS A 86 -10.90 -16.69 -6.10
CA CYS A 86 -11.36 -15.36 -6.44
C CYS A 86 -10.38 -14.29 -5.96
N ALA A 87 -10.57 -13.07 -6.47
CA ALA A 87 -9.90 -11.85 -6.04
C ALA A 87 -10.96 -10.77 -5.79
N VAL A 88 -10.84 -10.04 -4.69
CA VAL A 88 -11.76 -8.96 -4.33
C VAL A 88 -11.00 -7.77 -3.77
N LEU A 89 -11.52 -6.55 -3.96
CA LEU A 89 -10.99 -5.34 -3.33
C LEU A 89 -11.54 -5.16 -1.91
N ALA A 90 -12.72 -5.72 -1.61
CA ALA A 90 -13.32 -5.58 -0.29
C ALA A 90 -12.46 -6.26 0.81
N PRO A 91 -12.34 -5.63 2.01
CA PRO A 91 -13.09 -4.44 2.44
C PRO A 91 -12.58 -3.11 1.86
N ALA A 92 -11.32 -2.96 1.49
CA ALA A 92 -10.66 -1.74 0.98
C ALA A 92 -11.09 -1.40 -0.46
N ASN A 93 -12.37 -1.11 -0.66
CA ASN A 93 -12.96 -0.86 -1.98
C ASN A 93 -13.62 0.51 -2.11
N GLU A 94 -13.37 1.39 -1.19
CA GLU A 94 -13.83 2.76 -1.23
C GLU A 94 -13.04 3.61 -2.24
N ASN A 95 -13.51 4.84 -2.46
CA ASN A 95 -12.87 5.69 -3.44
C ASN A 95 -11.47 6.13 -2.96
N GLY A 96 -10.43 5.79 -3.73
CA GLY A 96 -9.03 6.08 -3.38
C GLY A 96 -8.27 4.93 -2.71
N GLU A 97 -8.94 3.82 -2.39
CA GLU A 97 -8.35 2.69 -1.66
C GLU A 97 -8.04 1.46 -2.53
N ASN A 98 -8.70 1.29 -3.61
CA ASN A 98 -8.61 0.14 -4.54
C ASN A 98 -7.16 -0.31 -4.86
N ARG A 99 -6.32 -0.43 -3.85
CA ARG A 99 -4.89 -0.77 -3.94
C ARG A 99 -4.54 -2.10 -3.31
N THR A 100 -5.44 -2.64 -2.47
CA THR A 100 -5.27 -3.95 -1.85
C THR A 100 -6.25 -4.93 -2.44
N VAL A 101 -5.74 -5.99 -3.05
CA VAL A 101 -6.55 -7.11 -3.55
C VAL A 101 -6.43 -8.26 -2.57
N LEU A 102 -7.54 -8.70 -2.02
CA LEU A 102 -7.58 -9.91 -1.23
C LEU A 102 -7.75 -11.12 -2.17
N LEU A 103 -6.70 -11.92 -2.31
CA LEU A 103 -6.75 -13.22 -2.98
C LEU A 103 -7.25 -14.29 -2.00
N LEU A 104 -8.16 -15.13 -2.48
CA LEU A 104 -8.69 -16.25 -1.72
C LEU A 104 -8.45 -17.56 -2.47
N GLY A 105 -7.89 -18.55 -1.79
CA GLY A 105 -7.55 -19.83 -2.42
C GLY A 105 -6.82 -20.76 -1.48
N GLU A 106 -6.19 -21.77 -2.03
CA GLU A 106 -5.27 -22.68 -1.34
C GLU A 106 -3.85 -22.35 -1.87
N PHE A 107 -3.04 -21.68 -1.07
CA PHE A 107 -1.73 -21.16 -1.51
C PHE A 107 -0.55 -21.91 -0.88
N GLY A 108 -0.84 -22.94 -0.10
CA GLY A 108 0.14 -23.70 0.64
C GLY A 108 -0.08 -23.60 2.14
N THR A 109 0.94 -23.85 2.92
CA THR A 109 0.87 -23.75 4.38
C THR A 109 2.07 -23.00 4.93
N ALA A 110 1.89 -22.27 6.01
CA ALA A 110 2.95 -21.47 6.63
C ALA A 110 4.22 -22.28 7.00
N VAL A 111 4.08 -23.59 7.24
CA VAL A 111 5.16 -24.44 7.76
C VAL A 111 5.87 -25.25 6.68
N THR A 112 5.14 -25.83 5.74
CA THR A 112 5.71 -26.84 4.82
C THR A 112 5.98 -26.30 3.42
N ASN A 113 5.11 -25.43 2.92
CA ASN A 113 5.18 -24.86 1.58
C ASN A 113 4.58 -23.45 1.52
N PRO A 114 5.13 -22.49 2.27
CA PRO A 114 4.58 -21.13 2.28
C PRO A 114 4.66 -20.49 0.88
N PRO A 115 3.74 -19.59 0.56
CA PRO A 115 3.82 -18.79 -0.66
C PRO A 115 5.07 -17.90 -0.63
N VAL A 116 5.73 -17.74 -1.79
CA VAL A 116 7.00 -17.00 -1.93
C VAL A 116 7.00 -16.02 -3.09
N GLU A 117 6.02 -16.10 -3.99
CA GLU A 117 5.89 -15.18 -5.12
C GLU A 117 4.42 -15.03 -5.50
N VAL A 118 4.04 -13.80 -5.89
CA VAL A 118 2.75 -13.52 -6.54
C VAL A 118 3.04 -12.93 -7.90
N ARG A 119 2.32 -13.41 -8.92
CA ARG A 119 2.41 -12.97 -10.31
C ARG A 119 1.06 -12.47 -10.79
N VAL A 120 1.07 -11.41 -11.59
CA VAL A 120 -0.09 -10.99 -12.40
C VAL A 120 0.09 -11.61 -13.79
N VAL A 121 -0.84 -12.45 -14.19
CA VAL A 121 -0.81 -13.21 -15.45
C VAL A 121 -1.98 -12.89 -16.38
N GLY A 122 -2.93 -12.12 -15.92
CA GLY A 122 -4.08 -11.62 -16.69
C GLY A 122 -4.03 -10.13 -16.96
N ASP A 123 -5.02 -9.63 -17.68
CA ASP A 123 -5.15 -8.22 -18.05
C ASP A 123 -5.76 -7.41 -16.89
N LEU A 124 -4.97 -7.14 -15.87
CA LEU A 124 -5.31 -6.29 -14.75
C LEU A 124 -4.82 -4.86 -15.01
N PHE A 125 -5.69 -3.88 -14.82
CA PHE A 125 -5.37 -2.48 -15.08
C PHE A 125 -5.43 -1.63 -13.82
N THR A 126 -4.59 -0.61 -13.76
CA THR A 126 -4.77 0.51 -12.84
C THR A 126 -5.83 1.46 -13.40
N ILE A 127 -6.47 2.25 -12.54
CA ILE A 127 -7.36 3.33 -12.97
C ILE A 127 -6.60 4.65 -13.10
N ASP A 128 -7.03 5.47 -14.06
CA ASP A 128 -6.70 6.89 -14.11
C ASP A 128 -7.77 7.64 -13.32
N THR A 129 -7.42 8.20 -12.18
CA THR A 129 -8.33 9.05 -11.41
C THR A 129 -8.45 10.41 -12.09
N LEU A 130 -9.22 10.41 -13.17
CA LEU A 130 -9.61 11.62 -13.88
C LEU A 130 -10.66 12.35 -13.05
N SER A 131 -10.40 13.48 -12.58
CA SER A 131 -11.33 14.52 -12.14
C SER A 131 -10.99 15.14 -10.80
N GLY A 132 -9.84 15.81 -10.73
CA GLY A 132 -9.59 16.81 -9.67
C GLY A 132 -9.36 16.22 -8.28
N GLU A 133 -9.18 14.92 -8.16
CA GLU A 133 -8.81 14.22 -6.95
C GLU A 133 -7.32 13.88 -7.02
N SER A 134 -6.57 14.22 -5.97
CA SER A 134 -5.11 14.10 -5.93
C SER A 134 -4.64 12.65 -5.73
N VAL A 135 -5.26 11.69 -6.40
CA VAL A 135 -4.76 10.32 -6.45
C VAL A 135 -3.90 10.17 -7.68
N CYS A 136 -2.62 9.98 -7.48
CA CYS A 136 -1.66 9.78 -8.55
C CYS A 136 -1.89 8.41 -9.17
N SER A 137 -2.35 8.36 -10.38
CA SER A 137 -2.52 7.12 -11.12
C SER A 137 -2.23 7.33 -12.61
N ALA A 138 -1.80 6.27 -13.25
CA ALA A 138 -1.71 6.15 -14.69
C ALA A 138 -2.41 4.86 -15.08
N ILE A 139 -2.98 4.76 -16.27
CA ILE A 139 -3.51 3.48 -16.78
C ILE A 139 -2.33 2.62 -17.19
N ILE A 140 -2.07 1.57 -16.41
CA ILE A 140 -1.00 0.61 -16.66
C ILE A 140 -1.62 -0.79 -16.75
N ASN A 141 -1.26 -1.57 -17.75
CA ASN A 141 -1.54 -3.01 -17.76
C ASN A 141 -0.49 -3.73 -16.94
N LEU A 142 -0.90 -4.44 -15.90
CA LEU A 142 -0.04 -5.11 -14.94
C LEU A 142 0.31 -6.55 -15.33
N ASN A 143 -0.14 -7.02 -16.49
CA ASN A 143 0.17 -8.38 -16.96
C ASN A 143 1.70 -8.58 -17.10
N GLY A 144 2.21 -9.59 -16.42
CA GLY A 144 3.63 -9.95 -16.45
C GLY A 144 4.45 -9.43 -15.27
N ILE A 145 3.90 -8.59 -14.39
CA ILE A 145 4.61 -8.18 -13.17
C ILE A 145 4.53 -9.26 -12.09
N SER A 146 5.51 -9.28 -11.20
CA SER A 146 5.52 -10.18 -10.03
C SER A 146 6.23 -9.56 -8.85
N THR A 147 5.95 -10.09 -7.66
CA THR A 147 6.69 -9.76 -6.44
C THR A 147 7.08 -11.01 -5.67
N THR A 148 8.31 -11.04 -5.18
CA THR A 148 8.80 -12.01 -4.19
C THR A 148 8.80 -11.43 -2.78
N ASN A 149 8.31 -10.19 -2.60
CA ASN A 149 8.11 -9.60 -1.29
C ASN A 149 6.80 -10.14 -0.69
N VAL A 150 6.83 -11.43 -0.32
CA VAL A 150 5.72 -12.11 0.33
C VAL A 150 6.01 -12.17 1.82
N ILE A 151 5.18 -11.46 2.60
CA ILE A 151 5.30 -11.37 4.04
C ILE A 151 4.73 -12.65 4.64
N PRO A 152 5.49 -13.37 5.49
CA PRO A 152 5.05 -14.62 6.11
C PRO A 152 3.92 -14.41 7.13
N LEU A 153 3.09 -15.45 7.31
CA LEU A 153 1.97 -15.49 8.25
C LEU A 153 2.32 -15.04 9.68
N ALA A 154 3.51 -15.39 10.17
CA ALA A 154 3.94 -15.10 11.53
C ALA A 154 4.53 -13.69 11.72
N ASN A 155 4.48 -12.86 10.70
CA ASN A 155 4.89 -11.46 10.78
C ASN A 155 3.65 -10.59 10.98
N GLY A 156 3.71 -9.66 11.94
CA GLY A 156 2.67 -8.65 12.08
C GLY A 156 2.67 -7.65 10.91
N PRO A 157 1.60 -6.85 10.76
CA PRO A 157 1.40 -5.94 9.65
C PRO A 157 2.42 -4.79 9.63
N SER A 158 2.67 -4.24 8.44
CA SER A 158 3.54 -3.08 8.24
C SER A 158 2.92 -2.08 7.24
N LEU A 159 3.34 -0.82 7.33
CA LEU A 159 2.92 0.22 6.39
C LEU A 159 3.55 -0.06 5.02
N PHE A 160 2.75 -0.08 3.95
CA PHE A 160 3.26 -0.21 2.58
C PHE A 160 3.01 1.03 1.72
N PHE A 161 2.13 1.92 2.17
CA PHE A 161 1.74 3.09 1.40
C PHE A 161 1.45 4.29 2.31
N ALA A 162 1.83 5.49 1.86
CA ALA A 162 1.42 6.77 2.43
C ALA A 162 1.34 7.83 1.33
N GLN A 163 0.26 8.59 1.30
CA GLN A 163 0.04 9.65 0.33
C GLN A 163 -0.73 10.81 0.95
N ARG A 164 -0.38 12.05 0.57
CA ARG A 164 -1.23 13.19 0.86
C ARG A 164 -2.48 13.15 0.00
N ILE A 165 -3.64 13.33 0.61
CA ILE A 165 -4.92 13.40 -0.07
C ILE A 165 -5.59 14.74 0.17
N ASP A 166 -6.34 15.20 -0.85
CA ASP A 166 -7.07 16.46 -0.85
C ASP A 166 -8.48 16.24 -1.43
N GLY A 167 -9.33 17.26 -1.33
CA GLY A 167 -10.64 17.26 -1.98
C GLY A 167 -11.65 16.29 -1.38
N ASN A 168 -12.39 15.58 -2.24
CA ASN A 168 -13.50 14.73 -1.83
C ASN A 168 -13.10 13.40 -1.19
N LEU A 169 -11.83 13.03 -1.29
CA LEU A 169 -11.29 11.84 -0.62
C LEU A 169 -10.93 12.10 0.84
N ASN A 170 -10.88 13.36 1.25
CA ASN A 170 -10.48 13.76 2.59
C ASN A 170 -11.66 13.67 3.56
N GLU A 171 -11.62 12.76 4.48
CA GLU A 171 -12.63 12.55 5.54
C GLU A 171 -12.27 13.27 6.85
N CYS A 172 -11.08 13.88 6.94
CA CYS A 172 -10.68 14.65 8.10
C CYS A 172 -11.56 15.88 8.28
N ASN A 173 -12.33 15.92 9.36
CA ASN A 173 -13.19 17.05 9.71
C ASN A 173 -12.41 18.25 10.27
N SER A 174 -11.13 18.07 10.61
CA SER A 174 -10.24 19.08 11.18
C SER A 174 -8.80 18.81 10.78
N GLY A 175 -7.97 19.85 10.80
CA GLY A 175 -6.58 19.75 10.37
C GLY A 175 -6.29 20.62 9.16
N THR A 176 -5.03 20.68 8.78
CA THR A 176 -4.52 21.46 7.64
C THR A 176 -4.00 20.57 6.51
N GLN A 177 -3.75 19.29 6.80
CA GLN A 177 -3.38 18.29 5.81
C GLN A 177 -3.80 16.89 6.28
N THR A 178 -4.06 16.03 5.31
CA THR A 178 -4.46 14.63 5.51
C THR A 178 -3.48 13.73 4.77
N ILE A 179 -3.00 12.71 5.48
CA ILE A 179 -2.15 11.66 4.90
C ILE A 179 -2.92 10.35 5.01
N GLN A 180 -3.27 9.77 3.86
CA GLN A 180 -3.78 8.41 3.80
C GLN A 180 -2.60 7.45 3.92
N VAL A 181 -2.73 6.46 4.78
CA VAL A 181 -1.77 5.35 4.93
C VAL A 181 -2.48 4.03 4.71
N ALA A 182 -1.73 3.03 4.25
CA ALA A 182 -2.25 1.67 4.11
C ALA A 182 -1.27 0.64 4.69
N TRP A 183 -1.85 -0.40 5.27
CA TRP A 183 -1.14 -1.55 5.83
C TRP A 183 -1.19 -2.72 4.86
N ASP A 184 -0.16 -3.56 4.88
CA ASP A 184 -0.05 -4.73 3.99
C ASP A 184 -1.05 -5.85 4.30
N GLY A 185 -1.74 -5.79 5.44
CA GLY A 185 -2.84 -6.68 5.85
C GLY A 185 -3.87 -5.94 6.68
N GLY A 186 -5.00 -6.59 6.95
CA GLY A 186 -6.02 -6.06 7.86
C GLY A 186 -5.46 -5.84 9.26
N ILE A 187 -5.90 -4.80 9.92
CA ILE A 187 -5.40 -4.40 11.23
C ILE A 187 -6.52 -4.22 12.25
N THR A 188 -6.19 -4.47 13.51
CA THR A 188 -7.00 -4.12 14.68
C THR A 188 -6.11 -3.58 15.80
N PRO A 189 -6.63 -2.77 16.74
CA PRO A 189 -5.85 -2.30 17.87
C PRO A 189 -5.30 -3.45 18.72
N TYR A 190 -3.97 -3.48 18.94
CA TYR A 190 -3.32 -4.48 19.79
C TYR A 190 -3.44 -4.17 21.28
N ILE A 191 -3.50 -2.87 21.65
CA ILE A 191 -3.52 -2.45 23.04
C ILE A 191 -4.94 -2.62 23.61
N SER A 192 -5.06 -3.42 24.65
CA SER A 192 -6.36 -3.73 25.25
C SER A 192 -7.09 -2.48 25.75
N GLY A 193 -8.28 -2.27 25.21
CA GLY A 193 -9.16 -1.15 25.54
C GLY A 193 -9.09 0.02 24.57
N ASP A 194 -8.12 0.02 23.66
CA ASP A 194 -8.08 0.99 22.58
C ASP A 194 -9.10 0.61 21.48
N THR A 195 -9.62 1.63 20.85
CA THR A 195 -10.41 1.54 19.63
C THR A 195 -9.56 2.00 18.45
N GLU A 196 -10.03 1.76 17.25
CA GLU A 196 -9.35 2.20 16.04
C GLU A 196 -9.13 3.73 16.04
N SER A 197 -10.12 4.48 16.52
CA SER A 197 -10.01 5.94 16.67
C SER A 197 -8.92 6.39 17.66
N ASP A 198 -8.41 5.52 18.52
CA ASP A 198 -7.33 5.85 19.45
C ASP A 198 -5.93 5.68 18.81
N LEU A 199 -5.85 5.01 17.66
CA LEU A 199 -4.58 4.68 17.01
C LEU A 199 -3.78 5.91 16.55
N PHE A 200 -4.45 7.07 16.33
CA PHE A 200 -3.75 8.30 15.91
C PHE A 200 -2.60 8.67 16.84
N GLN A 201 -2.68 8.36 18.13
CA GLN A 201 -1.66 8.72 19.13
C GLN A 201 -0.36 7.93 19.00
N TYR A 202 -0.34 6.85 18.22
CA TYR A 202 0.82 6.00 17.97
C TYR A 202 1.49 6.26 16.61
N TYR A 203 0.84 7.04 15.75
CA TYR A 203 1.42 7.53 14.52
C TYR A 203 2.27 8.78 14.77
N ILE A 204 3.35 8.91 14.03
CA ILE A 204 4.18 10.11 14.00
C ILE A 204 4.43 10.48 12.54
N GLY A 205 3.99 11.69 12.16
CA GLY A 205 4.38 12.31 10.90
C GLY A 205 5.68 13.10 11.09
N TYR A 206 6.50 13.17 10.07
CA TYR A 206 7.72 13.97 10.10
C TYR A 206 7.74 14.98 8.96
N SER A 207 8.08 16.22 9.26
CA SER A 207 8.49 17.22 8.28
C SER A 207 10.00 17.39 8.26
N ASP A 208 10.54 17.93 7.16
CA ASP A 208 11.97 18.27 7.06
C ASP A 208 12.18 19.77 7.33
N SER A 209 13.07 20.08 8.25
CA SER A 209 13.56 21.42 8.46
C SER A 209 15.09 21.45 8.30
N SER A 210 15.54 21.71 7.07
CA SER A 210 16.97 21.81 6.72
C SER A 210 17.77 20.52 7.05
N GLY A 211 17.20 19.34 6.75
CA GLY A 211 17.80 18.04 7.00
C GLY A 211 17.59 17.49 8.40
N VAL A 212 16.71 18.12 9.20
CA VAL A 212 16.31 17.65 10.52
C VAL A 212 14.83 17.26 10.48
N LEU A 213 14.53 16.01 10.82
CA LEU A 213 13.15 15.54 10.92
C LEU A 213 12.46 16.09 12.18
N ILE A 214 11.37 16.81 11.98
CA ILE A 214 10.54 17.37 13.05
C ILE A 214 9.29 16.50 13.21
N PRO A 215 9.06 15.90 14.40
CA PRO A 215 7.91 15.04 14.63
C PRO A 215 6.62 15.82 14.84
N HIS A 216 5.52 15.30 14.29
CA HIS A 216 4.15 15.79 14.46
C HIS A 216 3.24 14.61 14.78
N ILE A 217 2.41 14.75 15.80
CA ILE A 217 1.39 13.73 16.11
C ILE A 217 0.11 14.15 15.40
N PRO A 218 -0.61 13.25 14.71
CA PRO A 218 -1.94 13.53 14.18
C PRO A 218 -2.87 13.99 15.29
N ILE A 219 -3.82 14.85 14.98
CA ILE A 219 -4.84 15.29 15.95
C ILE A 219 -6.04 14.36 16.02
N SER A 220 -6.24 13.56 14.97
CA SER A 220 -7.27 12.53 14.86
C SER A 220 -6.94 11.58 13.73
N ILE A 221 -7.71 10.53 13.63
CA ILE A 221 -7.78 9.58 12.53
C ILE A 221 -9.19 9.61 11.96
N ALA A 222 -9.33 9.46 10.67
CA ALA A 222 -10.58 9.27 9.95
C ALA A 222 -10.45 8.03 9.07
N ASP A 223 -11.52 7.64 8.36
CA ASP A 223 -11.53 6.42 7.62
C ASP A 223 -11.32 5.22 8.55
N ILE A 224 -12.35 4.92 9.34
CA ILE A 224 -12.33 3.94 10.43
C ILE A 224 -13.67 3.21 10.51
N ASP A 225 -13.69 2.08 11.22
CA ASP A 225 -14.89 1.26 11.48
C ASP A 225 -15.43 0.47 10.26
N ASP A 226 -14.66 0.32 9.19
CA ASP A 226 -15.00 -0.41 7.96
C ASP A 226 -14.26 -1.76 7.81
N ASN A 227 -13.34 -2.04 8.73
CA ASN A 227 -12.54 -3.28 8.83
C ASN A 227 -11.60 -3.50 7.65
N ASP A 228 -11.05 -2.45 7.11
CA ASP A 228 -10.04 -2.52 6.07
C ASP A 228 -8.61 -2.29 6.58
N ASN A 229 -7.71 -1.87 5.73
CA ASN A 229 -6.30 -1.65 6.04
C ASN A 229 -5.85 -0.21 5.74
N PHE A 230 -6.79 0.74 5.61
CA PHE A 230 -6.51 2.15 5.37
C PHE A 230 -6.84 3.01 6.58
N HIS A 231 -6.14 4.11 6.72
CA HIS A 231 -6.42 5.16 7.70
C HIS A 231 -6.11 6.53 7.10
N GLN A 232 -6.89 7.53 7.46
CA GLN A 232 -6.61 8.92 7.14
C GLN A 232 -6.12 9.68 8.38
N LEU A 233 -4.84 10.07 8.39
CA LEU A 233 -4.20 10.78 9.49
C LEU A 233 -4.39 12.28 9.31
N CYS A 234 -5.08 12.92 10.26
CA CYS A 234 -5.40 14.34 10.23
C CYS A 234 -4.34 15.13 11.00
N PHE A 235 -3.57 15.98 10.32
CA PHE A 235 -2.53 16.80 10.95
C PHE A 235 -2.93 18.28 11.03
N SER A 236 -2.54 18.94 12.13
CA SER A 236 -2.72 20.39 12.33
C SER A 236 -1.35 21.08 12.29
N THR A 237 -0.67 20.99 11.17
CA THR A 237 0.59 21.69 10.91
C THR A 237 0.61 22.20 9.47
N ASN A 238 1.33 23.31 9.23
CA ASN A 238 1.59 23.82 7.89
C ASN A 238 2.91 23.28 7.30
N ASP A 239 3.70 22.59 8.12
CA ASP A 239 4.93 21.95 7.67
C ASP A 239 4.55 20.69 6.87
N GLU A 240 5.16 20.51 5.73
CA GLU A 240 4.90 19.37 4.86
C GLU A 240 5.31 18.05 5.53
N ILE A 241 4.35 17.14 5.75
CA ILE A 241 4.65 15.79 6.23
C ILE A 241 5.20 14.96 5.07
N ILE A 242 6.42 14.45 5.24
CA ILE A 242 7.18 13.69 4.22
C ILE A 242 7.38 12.23 4.59
N LYS A 243 7.12 11.86 5.83
CA LYS A 243 7.28 10.50 6.34
C LYS A 243 6.27 10.23 7.43
N ILE A 244 5.75 9.01 7.48
CA ILE A 244 4.92 8.50 8.57
C ILE A 244 5.65 7.33 9.24
N SER A 245 5.54 7.24 10.55
CA SER A 245 5.90 6.03 11.30
C SER A 245 4.80 5.62 12.26
N MET A 246 4.80 4.34 12.61
CA MET A 246 3.92 3.74 13.60
C MET A 246 4.75 2.99 14.65
N MET A 247 4.40 3.17 15.92
CA MET A 247 5.06 2.48 17.02
C MET A 247 4.83 0.97 16.96
N ALA A 248 5.79 0.19 17.44
CA ALA A 248 5.64 -1.25 17.53
C ALA A 248 4.58 -1.65 18.57
N LYS A 249 3.86 -2.75 18.31
CA LYS A 249 2.84 -3.34 19.19
C LYS A 249 1.68 -2.41 19.51
N THR A 250 1.17 -1.78 18.47
CA THR A 250 0.01 -0.88 18.56
C THR A 250 -1.17 -1.38 17.74
N VAL A 251 -0.90 -2.15 16.69
CA VAL A 251 -1.89 -2.90 15.90
C VAL A 251 -1.47 -4.35 15.79
N GLU A 252 -2.42 -5.23 15.50
CA GLU A 252 -2.21 -6.64 15.20
C GLU A 252 -3.00 -7.04 13.96
N ASP A 253 -2.55 -8.10 13.31
CA ASP A 253 -3.24 -8.72 12.20
C ASP A 253 -4.34 -9.71 12.68
N PRO A 254 -5.12 -10.34 11.77
CA PRO A 254 -6.12 -11.34 12.15
C PRO A 254 -5.57 -12.60 12.86
N ASN A 255 -4.26 -12.86 12.81
CA ASN A 255 -3.61 -13.96 13.54
C ASN A 255 -3.10 -13.53 14.92
N HIS A 256 -3.36 -12.27 15.32
CA HIS A 256 -2.86 -11.64 16.55
C HIS A 256 -1.35 -11.45 16.60
N ASP A 257 -0.70 -11.36 15.46
CA ASP A 257 0.72 -11.00 15.38
C ASP A 257 0.85 -9.47 15.40
N PRO A 258 1.53 -8.90 16.42
CA PRO A 258 1.62 -7.45 16.55
C PRO A 258 2.61 -6.87 15.54
N ASN A 259 2.32 -5.65 15.07
CA ASN A 259 3.25 -4.91 14.22
C ASN A 259 4.60 -4.67 14.88
N LEU A 260 5.67 -4.70 14.08
CA LEU A 260 6.94 -4.09 14.43
C LEU A 260 6.88 -2.57 14.21
N TYR A 261 7.93 -1.84 14.65
CA TYR A 261 8.08 -0.45 14.22
C TYR A 261 8.08 -0.41 12.69
N SER A 262 7.22 0.43 12.14
CA SER A 262 7.10 0.60 10.69
C SER A 262 7.21 2.07 10.33
N GLU A 263 7.86 2.37 9.20
CA GLU A 263 7.91 3.73 8.65
C GLU A 263 7.83 3.69 7.13
N ILE A 264 7.26 4.75 6.55
CA ILE A 264 7.09 4.91 5.11
C ILE A 264 7.22 6.39 4.72
N ASP A 265 7.83 6.67 3.58
CA ASP A 265 7.87 8.00 3.01
C ASP A 265 6.52 8.36 2.38
N VAL A 266 6.07 9.59 2.58
CA VAL A 266 4.83 10.09 1.98
C VAL A 266 5.09 10.39 0.51
N SER A 267 4.43 9.68 -0.37
CA SER A 267 4.54 9.88 -1.82
C SER A 267 3.88 11.19 -2.25
N SER A 268 4.54 11.93 -3.13
CA SER A 268 3.93 13.03 -3.87
C SER A 268 3.47 12.54 -5.25
N CYS A 269 2.42 13.17 -5.82
CA CYS A 269 1.97 12.86 -7.18
C CYS A 269 3.05 13.07 -8.24
N THR A 270 3.96 14.01 -8.01
CA THR A 270 5.08 14.29 -8.92
C THR A 270 6.09 13.14 -8.96
N ASP A 271 6.26 12.40 -7.87
CA ASP A 271 7.19 11.27 -7.81
C ASP A 271 6.66 10.03 -8.55
N LEU A 272 5.34 9.97 -8.73
CA LEU A 272 4.65 8.85 -9.37
C LEU A 272 4.42 9.08 -10.87
N ILE A 273 4.37 10.33 -11.34
CA ILE A 273 4.07 10.73 -12.73
C ILE A 273 5.34 11.04 -13.55
N SER A 274 6.51 11.08 -12.95
CA SER A 274 7.77 11.32 -13.66
C SER A 274 8.19 10.17 -14.60
N ILE A 275 7.18 9.51 -15.19
CA ILE A 275 7.31 8.37 -16.09
C ILE A 275 6.76 8.78 -17.45
N GLU A 276 7.33 9.85 -18.04
CA GLU A 276 7.22 10.12 -19.47
C GLU A 276 8.57 9.94 -20.17
#